data_74025a338c0ec20255ac0a312c10b757
#
_entry.id   74025a338c0ec20255ac0a312c10b757
#
_cell.length_a   1.000
_cell.length_b   1.000
_cell.length_c   1.000
_cell.angle_alpha   90.00
_cell.angle_beta   90.00
_cell.angle_gamma   90.00
#
_symmetry.space_group_name_H-M   'P 1'
#
loop_
_entity.id
_entity.type
_entity.pdbx_description
1 polymer ?
#
loop_
_entity_poly.entity_id
_entity_poly.type
_entity_poly.pdbx_seq_one_letter_code
_entity_poly.pdbx_strand_id
1 'polypeptide(L)'
;MKTLIFYILSVATLSGGTLRVDISHRFDDLPASLNSLKYKAKETISISRLSYLISQPSLQREDNTWHELPEQFAWIDLSSRRTSFTLTDVPSGSYKALRFSIGVPPETNNKDPSNHPANHPLNPNLNNLHWTWSGSYIFLALEGYYRASEKETKGFVFHLANDQNFSRIQLAANFNMETKTAIGISFNLKKLLTQPRPISFQKDGNSTHSKEGDPIASALVANLQSTFSVLGIFYPPTEVPREKITPLYIPDKYTPYPFKMSRSFPMPLLPRDNPLLIERVELGKYLFHDKSLSANGTVSCASCHDSAKAFTDGLPVSTGINGKTGDRNSMPLFNLAWKSSFFWDGRSKSLRDQVLQPIQDHREMASDLSTVVEHLEKTQRLKFEKAF
;
A
#
# COMPACT_ATOMS: atom_id res chain seq x y z
N MET A 1 -57.03 -41.14 17.37
CA MET A 1 -55.79 -40.94 16.59
C MET A 1 -55.80 -39.49 16.10
N LYS A 2 -54.98 -38.60 16.69
CA LYS A 2 -54.81 -37.22 16.23
C LYS A 2 -53.53 -37.18 15.38
N THR A 3 -53.68 -36.99 14.11
CA THR A 3 -52.58 -36.84 13.14
C THR A 3 -51.97 -35.48 13.31
N LEU A 4 -50.71 -35.41 13.77
CA LEU A 4 -49.91 -34.20 13.91
C LEU A 4 -49.25 -33.92 12.54
N ILE A 5 -49.70 -32.88 11.84
CA ILE A 5 -49.07 -32.42 10.61
C ILE A 5 -47.92 -31.48 10.97
N PHE A 6 -46.66 -31.92 10.78
CA PHE A 6 -45.50 -31.09 10.84
C PHE A 6 -45.37 -30.25 9.57
N TYR A 7 -45.57 -28.95 9.67
CA TYR A 7 -45.15 -28.02 8.63
C TYR A 7 -43.62 -27.85 8.72
N ILE A 8 -42.92 -28.46 7.77
CA ILE A 8 -41.51 -28.15 7.55
C ILE A 8 -41.49 -26.81 6.80
N LEU A 9 -41.23 -25.70 7.53
CA LEU A 9 -40.82 -24.48 6.90
C LEU A 9 -39.44 -24.71 6.26
N SER A 10 -39.37 -24.90 4.98
CA SER A 10 -38.11 -24.80 4.23
C SER A 10 -37.68 -23.34 4.25
N VAL A 11 -36.73 -23.03 5.10
CA VAL A 11 -35.99 -21.78 4.98
C VAL A 11 -35.12 -21.91 3.72
N ALA A 12 -35.65 -21.40 2.60
CA ALA A 12 -34.85 -21.21 1.41
C ALA A 12 -33.74 -20.23 1.82
N THR A 13 -32.52 -20.73 1.96
CA THR A 13 -31.33 -19.88 2.02
C THR A 13 -31.22 -19.19 0.66
N LEU A 14 -31.76 -17.99 0.56
CA LEU A 14 -31.50 -17.10 -0.58
C LEU A 14 -29.98 -16.85 -0.57
N SER A 15 -29.27 -17.56 -1.44
CA SER A 15 -27.86 -17.24 -1.69
C SER A 15 -27.80 -15.78 -2.18
N GLY A 16 -27.16 -14.92 -1.41
CA GLY A 16 -26.98 -13.52 -1.78
C GLY A 16 -26.24 -13.41 -3.12
N GLY A 17 -26.59 -12.42 -3.90
CA GLY A 17 -25.89 -12.10 -5.14
C GLY A 17 -24.57 -11.37 -4.87
N THR A 18 -23.85 -11.05 -5.93
CA THR A 18 -22.61 -10.26 -5.88
C THR A 18 -22.80 -8.91 -6.56
N LEU A 19 -22.42 -7.84 -5.85
CA LEU A 19 -22.40 -6.48 -6.39
C LEU A 19 -20.96 -6.03 -6.56
N ARG A 20 -20.56 -5.81 -7.80
CA ARG A 20 -19.25 -5.23 -8.10
C ARG A 20 -19.34 -3.71 -8.12
N VAL A 21 -18.35 -3.05 -7.52
CA VAL A 21 -18.19 -1.59 -7.57
C VAL A 21 -16.89 -1.28 -8.31
N ASP A 22 -17.01 -0.64 -9.47
CA ASP A 22 -15.88 -0.20 -10.30
C ASP A 22 -15.65 1.30 -10.09
N ILE A 23 -14.40 1.69 -9.74
CA ILE A 23 -14.04 3.07 -9.45
C ILE A 23 -13.17 3.63 -10.57
N SER A 24 -13.72 4.60 -11.29
CA SER A 24 -12.98 5.37 -12.31
C SER A 24 -12.33 6.59 -11.66
N HIS A 25 -11.01 6.53 -11.48
CA HIS A 25 -10.25 7.67 -10.98
C HIS A 25 -10.07 8.69 -12.10
N ARG A 26 -10.42 9.95 -11.83
CA ARG A 26 -10.42 11.02 -12.81
C ARG A 26 -9.80 12.28 -12.23
N PHE A 27 -9.26 13.10 -13.12
CA PHE A 27 -8.92 14.49 -12.82
C PHE A 27 -9.75 15.36 -13.76
N ASP A 28 -10.80 16.01 -13.25
CA ASP A 28 -11.93 16.52 -14.05
C ASP A 28 -12.56 15.39 -14.89
N ASP A 29 -12.65 15.58 -16.19
CA ASP A 29 -13.24 14.64 -17.15
C ASP A 29 -12.23 13.64 -17.74
N LEU A 30 -10.95 13.80 -17.43
CA LEU A 30 -9.88 12.95 -17.95
C LEU A 30 -9.55 11.81 -16.97
N PRO A 31 -9.20 10.61 -17.45
CA PRO A 31 -8.68 9.56 -16.60
C PRO A 31 -7.46 10.05 -15.81
N ALA A 32 -7.42 9.73 -14.52
CA ALA A 32 -6.26 9.99 -13.70
C ALA A 32 -5.12 9.05 -14.08
N SER A 33 -3.93 9.58 -14.26
CA SER A 33 -2.70 8.83 -14.45
C SER A 33 -1.65 9.32 -13.48
N LEU A 34 -0.92 8.37 -12.90
CA LEU A 34 0.19 8.69 -12.00
C LEU A 34 1.34 9.34 -12.78
N ASN A 35 2.09 10.17 -12.10
CA ASN A 35 3.28 10.86 -12.62
C ASN A 35 3.04 11.73 -13.89
N SER A 36 1.79 12.12 -14.11
CA SER A 36 1.43 13.07 -15.18
C SER A 36 1.00 14.41 -14.60
N LEU A 37 1.39 15.51 -15.27
CA LEU A 37 1.06 16.85 -14.82
C LEU A 37 -0.43 17.14 -15.00
N LYS A 38 -1.04 17.76 -14.00
CA LYS A 38 -2.44 18.18 -13.95
C LYS A 38 -2.53 19.60 -13.38
N TYR A 39 -3.60 20.30 -13.68
CA TYR A 39 -3.85 21.65 -13.17
C TYR A 39 -4.96 21.63 -12.12
N LYS A 40 -4.66 22.23 -10.96
CA LYS A 40 -5.58 22.45 -9.86
C LYS A 40 -5.59 23.93 -9.52
N ALA A 41 -6.70 24.65 -9.80
CA ALA A 41 -6.88 26.05 -9.40
C ALA A 41 -5.64 26.94 -9.60
N LYS A 42 -4.99 26.88 -10.76
CA LYS A 42 -3.72 27.53 -11.15
C LYS A 42 -2.44 26.87 -10.63
N GLU A 43 -2.52 25.85 -9.78
CA GLU A 43 -1.36 25.07 -9.38
C GLU A 43 -1.20 23.85 -10.29
N THR A 44 0.05 23.52 -10.65
CA THR A 44 0.37 22.31 -11.41
C THR A 44 0.81 21.23 -10.43
N ILE A 45 0.18 20.06 -10.51
CA ILE A 45 0.48 18.93 -9.65
C ILE A 45 0.74 17.66 -10.47
N SER A 46 1.46 16.72 -9.89
CA SER A 46 1.64 15.36 -10.38
C SER A 46 1.42 14.39 -9.22
N ILE A 47 0.49 13.47 -9.37
CA ILE A 47 0.19 12.46 -8.36
C ILE A 47 1.11 11.28 -8.56
N SER A 48 1.85 10.88 -7.54
CA SER A 48 2.70 9.68 -7.54
C SER A 48 2.05 8.49 -6.84
N ARG A 49 1.12 8.75 -5.90
CA ARG A 49 0.38 7.71 -5.16
C ARG A 49 -1.03 8.16 -4.87
N LEU A 50 -1.98 7.25 -5.08
CA LEU A 50 -3.34 7.31 -4.55
C LEU A 50 -3.72 5.91 -4.09
N SER A 51 -3.92 5.76 -2.79
CA SER A 51 -4.28 4.48 -2.17
C SER A 51 -5.20 4.74 -0.98
N TYR A 52 -6.28 3.97 -0.82
CA TYR A 52 -7.23 4.19 0.27
C TYR A 52 -8.01 2.93 0.63
N LEU A 53 -8.55 2.94 1.85
CA LEU A 53 -9.36 1.86 2.41
C LEU A 53 -10.84 2.21 2.36
N ILE A 54 -11.65 1.22 2.01
CA ILE A 54 -13.11 1.27 2.05
C ILE A 54 -13.59 0.28 3.10
N SER A 55 -14.57 0.67 3.90
CA SER A 55 -15.19 -0.16 4.92
C SER A 55 -16.69 0.12 5.07
N GLN A 56 -17.37 -0.74 5.80
CA GLN A 56 -18.80 -0.63 6.15
C GLN A 56 -19.70 -0.30 4.94
N PRO A 57 -19.56 -1.01 3.80
CA PRO A 57 -20.48 -0.80 2.70
C PRO A 57 -21.91 -1.18 3.12
N SER A 58 -22.87 -0.44 2.59
CA SER A 58 -24.28 -0.71 2.82
C SER A 58 -25.14 -0.23 1.66
N LEU A 59 -26.31 -0.84 1.50
CA LEU A 59 -27.22 -0.59 0.41
C LEU A 59 -28.61 -0.20 0.96
N GLN A 60 -29.15 0.92 0.48
CA GLN A 60 -30.48 1.39 0.90
C GLN A 60 -31.56 0.79 0.00
N ARG A 61 -32.52 0.11 0.60
CA ARG A 61 -33.71 -0.39 -0.08
C ARG A 61 -34.72 0.71 -0.36
N GLU A 62 -35.72 0.41 -1.19
CA GLU A 62 -36.83 1.33 -1.50
C GLU A 62 -37.63 1.77 -0.25
N ASP A 63 -37.74 0.89 0.74
CA ASP A 63 -38.40 1.16 2.03
C ASP A 63 -37.59 2.01 3.01
N ASN A 64 -36.44 2.57 2.57
CA ASN A 64 -35.46 3.33 3.36
C ASN A 64 -34.63 2.51 4.36
N THR A 65 -34.83 1.21 4.49
CA THR A 65 -33.96 0.37 5.34
C THR A 65 -32.59 0.17 4.69
N TRP A 66 -31.57 -0.04 5.54
CA TRP A 66 -30.22 -0.29 5.08
C TRP A 66 -29.87 -1.77 5.26
N HIS A 67 -29.31 -2.36 4.20
CA HIS A 67 -28.65 -3.65 4.27
C HIS A 67 -27.14 -3.39 4.53
N GLU A 68 -26.70 -3.65 5.74
CA GLU A 68 -25.34 -3.41 6.20
C GLU A 68 -24.43 -4.60 5.90
N LEU A 69 -23.19 -4.33 5.50
CA LEU A 69 -22.15 -5.33 5.23
C LEU A 69 -20.87 -4.96 6.02
N PRO A 70 -20.91 -4.97 7.36
CA PRO A 70 -19.89 -4.35 8.21
C PRO A 70 -18.52 -5.02 8.12
N GLU A 71 -18.46 -6.32 7.83
CA GLU A 71 -17.22 -7.09 7.76
C GLU A 71 -16.57 -7.09 6.36
N GLN A 72 -17.12 -6.31 5.42
CA GLN A 72 -16.55 -6.20 4.08
C GLN A 72 -15.68 -4.97 3.95
N PHE A 73 -14.43 -5.21 3.56
CA PHE A 73 -13.41 -4.19 3.38
C PHE A 73 -12.86 -4.23 1.96
N ALA A 74 -12.36 -3.08 1.49
CA ALA A 74 -11.63 -3.04 0.24
C ALA A 74 -10.41 -2.12 0.36
N TRP A 75 -9.34 -2.50 -0.33
CA TRP A 75 -8.20 -1.67 -0.58
C TRP A 75 -8.17 -1.26 -2.04
N ILE A 76 -8.17 0.04 -2.29
CA ILE A 76 -8.10 0.65 -3.61
C ILE A 76 -6.71 1.27 -3.78
N ASP A 77 -6.08 1.00 -4.93
CA ASP A 77 -4.73 1.49 -5.22
C ASP A 77 -4.57 1.73 -6.73
N LEU A 78 -4.23 2.96 -7.09
CA LEU A 78 -4.14 3.36 -8.49
C LEU A 78 -2.88 2.80 -9.17
N SER A 79 -1.80 2.61 -8.42
CA SER A 79 -0.52 2.12 -8.96
C SER A 79 -0.60 0.66 -9.41
N SER A 80 -1.30 -0.16 -8.65
CA SER A 80 -1.55 -1.58 -8.95
C SER A 80 -2.84 -1.81 -9.73
N ARG A 81 -3.47 -0.74 -10.27
CA ARG A 81 -4.76 -0.80 -10.98
C ARG A 81 -5.88 -1.50 -10.19
N ARG A 82 -5.78 -1.48 -8.87
CA ARG A 82 -6.79 -2.04 -7.98
C ARG A 82 -7.91 -1.02 -7.80
N THR A 83 -8.82 -0.96 -8.78
CA THR A 83 -9.85 0.07 -8.90
C THR A 83 -11.27 -0.47 -8.78
N SER A 84 -11.44 -1.68 -8.25
CA SER A 84 -12.77 -2.27 -8.02
C SER A 84 -12.77 -3.18 -6.81
N PHE A 85 -13.96 -3.41 -6.26
CA PHE A 85 -14.20 -4.38 -5.20
C PHE A 85 -15.56 -5.04 -5.41
N THR A 86 -15.79 -6.16 -4.73
CA THR A 86 -17.03 -6.93 -4.84
C THR A 86 -17.63 -7.09 -3.46
N LEU A 87 -18.91 -6.76 -3.34
CA LEU A 87 -19.74 -7.05 -2.19
C LEU A 87 -20.41 -8.40 -2.40
N THR A 88 -20.32 -9.26 -1.41
CA THR A 88 -20.96 -10.59 -1.41
C THR A 88 -22.20 -10.58 -0.52
N ASP A 89 -23.01 -11.59 -0.66
CA ASP A 89 -24.20 -11.80 0.19
C ASP A 89 -25.22 -10.64 0.14
N VAL A 90 -25.29 -9.98 -1.03
CA VAL A 90 -26.26 -8.92 -1.28
C VAL A 90 -27.60 -9.56 -1.66
N PRO A 91 -28.66 -9.36 -0.86
CA PRO A 91 -29.99 -9.88 -1.19
C PRO A 91 -30.52 -9.32 -2.51
N SER A 92 -31.29 -10.12 -3.25
CA SER A 92 -32.02 -9.65 -4.43
C SER A 92 -33.04 -8.58 -4.06
N GLY A 93 -33.31 -7.68 -4.98
CA GLY A 93 -34.29 -6.61 -4.82
C GLY A 93 -33.81 -5.25 -5.30
N SER A 94 -34.67 -4.25 -5.15
CA SER A 94 -34.42 -2.87 -5.58
C SER A 94 -33.72 -2.05 -4.49
N TYR A 95 -32.71 -1.33 -4.92
CA TYR A 95 -31.90 -0.43 -4.09
C TYR A 95 -31.86 0.97 -4.70
N LYS A 96 -31.75 2.00 -3.85
CA LYS A 96 -31.72 3.40 -4.29
C LYS A 96 -30.47 4.17 -3.85
N ALA A 97 -29.63 3.57 -3.01
CA ALA A 97 -28.35 4.18 -2.64
C ALA A 97 -27.30 3.13 -2.27
N LEU A 98 -26.05 3.46 -2.57
CA LEU A 98 -24.84 2.83 -2.06
C LEU A 98 -24.21 3.75 -1.02
N ARG A 99 -23.79 3.20 0.11
CA ARG A 99 -23.04 3.91 1.14
C ARG A 99 -21.81 3.09 1.50
N PHE A 100 -20.70 3.76 1.78
CA PHE A 100 -19.47 3.16 2.30
C PHE A 100 -18.66 4.22 3.06
N SER A 101 -17.66 3.80 3.79
CA SER A 101 -16.77 4.73 4.49
C SER A 101 -15.36 4.68 3.90
N ILE A 102 -14.69 5.84 3.89
CA ILE A 102 -13.26 5.94 3.65
C ILE A 102 -12.56 5.85 5.00
N GLY A 103 -11.75 4.80 5.15
CA GLY A 103 -11.05 4.48 6.37
C GLY A 103 -11.46 3.15 6.99
N VAL A 104 -11.07 2.99 8.24
CA VAL A 104 -11.34 1.80 9.06
C VAL A 104 -12.09 2.25 10.30
N PRO A 105 -13.20 1.59 10.69
CA PRO A 105 -13.98 2.00 11.84
C PRO A 105 -13.17 1.86 13.14
N PRO A 106 -13.42 2.72 14.16
CA PRO A 106 -12.60 2.81 15.38
C PRO A 106 -12.36 1.48 16.08
N GLU A 107 -13.38 0.64 16.13
CA GLU A 107 -13.33 -0.70 16.74
C GLU A 107 -12.37 -1.67 16.02
N THR A 108 -12.05 -1.40 14.76
CA THR A 108 -11.09 -2.18 13.98
C THR A 108 -9.75 -1.45 13.83
N ASN A 109 -9.78 -0.11 13.75
CA ASN A 109 -8.59 0.73 13.58
C ASN A 109 -7.56 0.55 14.71
N ASN A 110 -8.06 0.28 15.92
CA ASN A 110 -7.24 0.15 17.14
C ASN A 110 -6.87 -1.31 17.48
N LYS A 111 -7.20 -2.28 16.61
CA LYS A 111 -6.80 -3.69 16.77
C LYS A 111 -5.44 -3.96 16.14
N ASP A 112 -4.80 -5.05 16.58
CA ASP A 112 -3.55 -5.51 15.96
C ASP A 112 -3.79 -5.89 14.50
N PRO A 113 -3.17 -5.19 13.54
CA PRO A 113 -3.35 -5.43 12.12
C PRO A 113 -2.74 -6.77 11.64
N SER A 114 -1.86 -7.39 12.42
CA SER A 114 -1.25 -8.69 12.09
C SER A 114 -2.25 -9.84 12.13
N ASN A 115 -3.41 -9.65 12.78
CA ASN A 115 -4.48 -10.65 12.84
C ASN A 115 -5.22 -10.85 11.51
N HIS A 116 -5.00 -9.97 10.53
CA HIS A 116 -5.62 -10.10 9.21
C HIS A 116 -4.82 -11.06 8.31
N PRO A 117 -5.49 -12.01 7.61
CA PRO A 117 -4.83 -12.87 6.64
C PRO A 117 -4.03 -12.10 5.58
N ALA A 118 -3.03 -12.75 4.98
CA ALA A 118 -2.12 -12.13 4.02
C ALA A 118 -2.81 -11.44 2.84
N ASN A 119 -3.95 -11.96 2.40
CA ASN A 119 -4.74 -11.42 1.28
C ASN A 119 -5.86 -10.46 1.72
N HIS A 120 -6.01 -10.23 3.02
CA HIS A 120 -7.06 -9.36 3.54
C HIS A 120 -6.76 -7.89 3.21
N PRO A 121 -7.76 -7.07 2.77
CA PRO A 121 -7.55 -5.66 2.45
C PRO A 121 -6.91 -4.82 3.55
N LEU A 122 -7.09 -5.18 4.81
CA LEU A 122 -6.51 -4.50 5.96
C LEU A 122 -5.13 -5.03 6.37
N ASN A 123 -4.56 -6.03 5.69
CA ASN A 123 -3.21 -6.49 6.02
C ASN A 123 -2.17 -5.42 5.61
N PRO A 124 -1.37 -4.86 6.55
CA PRO A 124 -0.41 -3.79 6.24
C PRO A 124 0.67 -4.19 5.24
N ASN A 125 1.07 -5.45 5.26
CA ASN A 125 2.06 -5.96 4.30
C ASN A 125 1.50 -6.00 2.87
N LEU A 126 0.17 -6.03 2.71
CA LEU A 126 -0.49 -5.97 1.43
C LEU A 126 -0.61 -4.54 0.91
N ASN A 127 -1.04 -3.60 1.75
CA ASN A 127 -1.54 -2.30 1.34
C ASN A 127 -0.60 -1.13 1.68
N ASN A 128 0.35 -1.29 2.61
CA ASN A 128 1.22 -0.24 3.14
C ASN A 128 0.43 0.99 3.66
N LEU A 129 -0.77 0.76 4.24
CA LEU A 129 -1.65 1.78 4.79
C LEU A 129 -1.81 1.64 6.31
N HIS A 130 -0.71 1.42 7.02
CA HIS A 130 -0.71 1.37 8.48
C HIS A 130 0.56 1.99 9.04
N TRP A 131 0.42 2.81 10.07
CA TRP A 131 1.55 3.36 10.83
C TRP A 131 1.85 2.49 12.04
N THR A 132 2.92 1.73 11.99
CA THR A 132 3.37 0.91 13.14
C THR A 132 3.69 1.75 14.37
N TRP A 133 4.12 3.00 14.18
CA TRP A 133 4.48 3.93 15.27
C TRP A 133 3.26 4.54 15.97
N SER A 134 2.10 4.65 15.32
CA SER A 134 0.84 5.17 15.89
C SER A 134 -0.17 4.07 16.19
N GLY A 135 0.04 2.87 15.64
CA GLY A 135 -0.89 1.75 15.78
C GLY A 135 -2.21 1.94 15.03
N SER A 136 -2.24 2.80 14.01
CA SER A 136 -3.48 3.13 13.27
C SER A 136 -3.32 3.03 11.76
N TYR A 137 -4.45 2.80 11.07
CA TYR A 137 -4.49 2.76 9.61
C TYR A 137 -4.43 4.16 8.98
N ILE A 138 -3.79 4.24 7.82
CA ILE A 138 -3.92 5.36 6.89
C ILE A 138 -5.17 5.12 6.06
N PHE A 139 -6.17 5.97 6.18
CA PHE A 139 -7.45 5.84 5.51
C PHE A 139 -7.36 6.19 4.03
N LEU A 140 -6.57 7.24 3.72
CA LEU A 140 -6.25 7.66 2.37
C LEU A 140 -4.84 8.21 2.33
N ALA A 141 -4.01 7.72 1.39
CA ALA A 141 -2.70 8.25 1.06
C ALA A 141 -2.76 8.89 -0.33
N LEU A 142 -2.51 10.20 -0.39
CA LEU A 142 -2.37 10.98 -1.61
C LEU A 142 -1.02 11.67 -1.58
N GLU A 143 -0.13 11.26 -2.49
CA GLU A 143 1.23 11.77 -2.55
C GLU A 143 1.57 12.22 -3.96
N GLY A 144 2.52 13.16 -4.06
CA GLY A 144 2.93 13.65 -5.36
C GLY A 144 3.85 14.86 -5.28
N TYR A 145 3.82 15.63 -6.36
CA TYR A 145 4.62 16.82 -6.51
C TYR A 145 3.75 17.99 -6.98
N TYR A 146 4.11 19.19 -6.58
CA TYR A 146 3.50 20.42 -7.07
C TYR A 146 4.57 21.42 -7.47
N ARG A 147 4.24 22.27 -8.45
CA ARG A 147 5.12 23.34 -8.88
C ARG A 147 4.97 24.52 -7.92
N ALA A 148 5.98 24.76 -7.10
CA ALA A 148 6.02 25.86 -6.13
C ALA A 148 6.38 27.19 -6.82
N SER A 149 7.24 27.16 -7.87
CA SER A 149 7.58 28.27 -8.75
C SER A 149 7.97 27.73 -10.13
N GLU A 150 8.31 28.60 -11.08
CA GLU A 150 8.78 28.16 -12.42
C GLU A 150 10.00 27.24 -12.38
N LYS A 151 10.85 27.42 -11.34
CA LYS A 151 12.12 26.68 -11.18
C LYS A 151 12.09 25.65 -10.07
N GLU A 152 11.02 25.58 -9.27
CA GLU A 152 10.99 24.74 -8.08
C GLU A 152 9.78 23.81 -8.07
N THR A 153 10.05 22.51 -7.94
CA THR A 153 9.06 21.47 -7.69
C THR A 153 9.25 20.89 -6.29
N LYS A 154 8.19 20.85 -5.50
CA LYS A 154 8.18 20.30 -4.15
C LYS A 154 7.29 19.07 -4.06
N GLY A 155 7.67 18.12 -3.21
CA GLY A 155 6.81 17.00 -2.85
C GLY A 155 5.67 17.41 -1.94
N PHE A 156 4.58 16.65 -1.99
CA PHE A 156 3.51 16.71 -0.99
C PHE A 156 3.11 15.31 -0.53
N VAL A 157 2.69 15.21 0.73
CA VAL A 157 2.28 13.95 1.37
C VAL A 157 1.04 14.22 2.21
N PHE A 158 -0.11 13.76 1.74
CA PHE A 158 -1.38 13.87 2.44
C PHE A 158 -1.85 12.49 2.86
N HIS A 159 -1.70 12.20 4.15
CA HIS A 159 -2.19 10.97 4.76
C HIS A 159 -3.36 11.30 5.68
N LEU A 160 -4.55 10.86 5.31
CA LEU A 160 -5.74 10.94 6.14
C LEU A 160 -5.80 9.69 7.02
N ALA A 161 -5.88 9.86 8.32
CA ALA A 161 -5.89 8.82 9.33
C ALA A 161 -6.63 9.29 10.59
N ASN A 162 -6.65 8.49 11.64
CA ASN A 162 -7.29 8.74 12.93
C ASN A 162 -8.83 8.72 12.87
N ASP A 163 -9.45 8.21 13.91
CA ASP A 163 -10.89 7.94 13.98
C ASP A 163 -11.76 9.16 13.67
N GLN A 164 -11.33 10.38 14.06
CA GLN A 164 -12.03 11.63 13.77
C GLN A 164 -12.16 11.94 12.27
N ASN A 165 -11.32 11.34 11.42
CA ASN A 165 -11.32 11.53 9.97
C ASN A 165 -12.00 10.38 9.22
N PHE A 166 -12.58 9.43 9.95
CA PHE A 166 -13.41 8.38 9.39
C PHE A 166 -14.62 8.97 8.68
N SER A 167 -14.72 8.77 7.36
CA SER A 167 -15.64 9.55 6.53
C SER A 167 -16.61 8.67 5.78
N ARG A 168 -17.91 8.90 6.00
CA ARG A 168 -18.99 8.18 5.32
C ARG A 168 -19.39 8.88 4.02
N ILE A 169 -19.46 8.11 2.94
CA ILE A 169 -19.87 8.53 1.60
C ILE A 169 -21.21 7.88 1.28
N GLN A 170 -22.16 8.65 0.79
CA GLN A 170 -23.45 8.14 0.34
C GLN A 170 -23.73 8.63 -1.08
N LEU A 171 -24.09 7.68 -1.96
CA LEU A 171 -24.34 7.93 -3.37
C LEU A 171 -25.74 7.44 -3.73
N ALA A 172 -26.53 8.31 -4.34
CA ALA A 172 -27.80 7.88 -4.94
C ALA A 172 -27.50 6.95 -6.14
N ALA A 173 -28.06 5.76 -6.13
CA ALA A 173 -27.84 4.73 -7.13
C ALA A 173 -29.06 3.80 -7.20
N ASN A 174 -29.94 4.04 -8.16
CA ASN A 174 -31.13 3.21 -8.38
C ASN A 174 -30.75 1.99 -9.21
N PHE A 175 -30.89 0.79 -8.64
CA PHE A 175 -30.63 -0.47 -9.36
C PHE A 175 -31.44 -1.62 -8.78
N ASN A 176 -31.64 -2.63 -9.58
CA ASN A 176 -32.22 -3.90 -9.15
C ASN A 176 -31.10 -4.94 -9.04
N MET A 177 -30.95 -5.50 -7.84
CA MET A 177 -29.97 -6.55 -7.59
C MET A 177 -30.56 -7.90 -7.99
N GLU A 178 -30.01 -8.48 -9.02
CA GLU A 178 -30.22 -9.87 -9.41
C GLU A 178 -29.09 -10.75 -8.89
N THR A 179 -28.59 -11.67 -9.69
CA THR A 179 -27.45 -12.52 -9.25
C THR A 179 -26.12 -11.81 -9.36
N LYS A 180 -25.95 -10.97 -10.38
CA LYS A 180 -24.71 -10.19 -10.63
C LYS A 180 -25.07 -8.80 -11.13
N THR A 181 -24.53 -7.79 -10.49
CA THR A 181 -24.73 -6.38 -10.83
C THR A 181 -23.43 -5.63 -10.65
N ALA A 182 -23.18 -4.58 -11.42
CA ALA A 182 -22.06 -3.69 -11.25
C ALA A 182 -22.49 -2.23 -11.18
N ILE A 183 -21.89 -1.47 -10.28
CA ILE A 183 -22.03 -0.01 -10.17
C ILE A 183 -20.68 0.63 -10.54
N GLY A 184 -20.69 1.49 -11.55
CA GLY A 184 -19.56 2.37 -11.84
C GLY A 184 -19.65 3.66 -11.04
N ILE A 185 -18.60 4.01 -10.33
CA ILE A 185 -18.47 5.28 -9.61
C ILE A 185 -17.24 6.04 -10.09
N SER A 186 -17.31 7.35 -10.07
CA SER A 186 -16.19 8.25 -10.34
C SER A 186 -15.55 8.69 -9.03
N PHE A 187 -14.22 8.70 -8.96
CA PHE A 187 -13.42 9.39 -7.95
C PHE A 187 -12.69 10.56 -8.62
N ASN A 188 -13.08 11.80 -8.33
CA ASN A 188 -12.51 12.98 -8.97
C ASN A 188 -11.46 13.63 -8.06
N LEU A 189 -10.18 13.45 -8.42
CA LEU A 189 -9.01 13.97 -7.69
C LEU A 189 -8.98 15.50 -7.61
N LYS A 190 -9.45 16.21 -8.63
CA LYS A 190 -9.50 17.68 -8.58
C LYS A 190 -10.50 18.14 -7.52
N LYS A 191 -11.68 17.51 -7.45
CA LYS A 191 -12.68 17.82 -6.41
C LYS A 191 -12.15 17.53 -5.02
N LEU A 192 -11.43 16.42 -4.81
CA LEU A 192 -10.79 16.12 -3.53
C LEU A 192 -9.87 17.23 -3.05
N LEU A 193 -9.21 17.95 -3.97
CA LEU A 193 -8.28 19.03 -3.65
C LEU A 193 -8.92 20.43 -3.63
N THR A 194 -10.16 20.59 -4.14
CA THR A 194 -10.73 21.90 -4.38
C THR A 194 -12.15 22.14 -3.90
N GLN A 195 -12.96 21.10 -3.58
CA GLN A 195 -14.41 21.28 -3.36
C GLN A 195 -14.92 20.43 -2.20
N PRO A 196 -15.66 21.02 -1.24
CA PRO A 196 -15.99 22.43 -1.14
C PRO A 196 -14.87 23.31 -0.55
N ARG A 197 -13.82 22.70 0.04
CA ARG A 197 -12.70 23.39 0.69
C ARG A 197 -11.43 23.28 -0.14
N PRO A 198 -11.00 24.35 -0.84
CA PRO A 198 -9.77 24.30 -1.62
C PRO A 198 -8.55 24.25 -0.71
N ILE A 199 -7.62 23.33 -1.03
CA ILE A 199 -6.32 23.22 -0.38
C ILE A 199 -5.30 24.01 -1.17
N SER A 200 -4.53 24.88 -0.51
CA SER A 200 -3.43 25.63 -1.11
C SER A 200 -2.09 25.15 -0.56
N PHE A 201 -1.20 24.66 -1.41
CA PHE A 201 0.13 24.24 -0.99
C PHE A 201 0.97 25.38 -0.38
N GLN A 202 0.69 26.62 -0.78
CA GLN A 202 1.40 27.79 -0.26
C GLN A 202 0.91 28.24 1.12
N LYS A 203 -0.41 28.13 1.38
CA LYS A 203 -1.04 28.60 2.63
C LYS A 203 -1.19 27.51 3.67
N ASP A 204 -1.65 26.33 3.24
CA ASP A 204 -2.01 25.24 4.14
C ASP A 204 -0.86 24.27 4.36
N GLY A 205 0.19 24.33 3.50
CA GLY A 205 1.35 23.45 3.54
C GLY A 205 1.23 22.27 2.57
N ASN A 206 2.26 21.44 2.58
CA ASN A 206 2.41 20.31 1.65
C ASN A 206 2.41 18.95 2.34
N SER A 207 2.08 18.88 3.61
CA SER A 207 2.09 17.62 4.37
C SER A 207 1.01 17.60 5.44
N THR A 208 0.28 16.49 5.53
CA THR A 208 -0.58 16.17 6.67
C THR A 208 -0.42 14.71 7.08
N HIS A 209 -0.47 14.48 8.39
CA HIS A 209 -0.59 13.17 9.02
C HIS A 209 -1.76 13.17 10.00
N SER A 210 -2.77 13.99 9.68
CA SER A 210 -4.05 14.03 10.39
C SER A 210 -3.97 14.38 11.88
N LYS A 211 -3.09 15.30 12.26
CA LYS A 211 -3.11 15.85 13.62
C LYS A 211 -4.46 16.51 13.89
N GLU A 212 -4.85 16.56 15.15
CA GLU A 212 -6.02 17.34 15.58
C GLU A 212 -5.85 18.81 15.16
N GLY A 213 -6.91 19.39 14.58
CA GLY A 213 -6.89 20.76 14.06
C GLY A 213 -6.13 20.97 12.73
N ASP A 214 -5.66 19.90 12.08
CA ASP A 214 -4.96 20.00 10.80
C ASP A 214 -5.91 20.49 9.68
N PRO A 215 -5.61 21.65 9.06
CA PRO A 215 -6.50 22.25 8.06
C PRO A 215 -6.59 21.42 6.78
N ILE A 216 -5.51 20.73 6.38
CA ILE A 216 -5.48 19.88 5.19
C ILE A 216 -6.34 18.64 5.42
N ALA A 217 -6.17 17.96 6.57
CA ALA A 217 -6.99 16.80 6.91
C ALA A 217 -8.48 17.17 6.96
N SER A 218 -8.83 18.28 7.61
CA SER A 218 -10.21 18.79 7.66
C SER A 218 -10.78 19.12 6.28
N ALA A 219 -9.96 19.69 5.37
CA ALA A 219 -10.39 20.00 4.02
C ALA A 219 -10.59 18.70 3.20
N LEU A 220 -9.68 17.72 3.30
CA LEU A 220 -9.83 16.43 2.63
C LEU A 220 -11.11 15.71 3.07
N VAL A 221 -11.40 15.66 4.38
CA VAL A 221 -12.63 15.07 4.92
C VAL A 221 -13.86 15.76 4.34
N ALA A 222 -13.89 17.09 4.37
CA ALA A 222 -15.02 17.86 3.81
C ALA A 222 -15.21 17.62 2.31
N ASN A 223 -14.12 17.38 1.58
CA ASN A 223 -14.14 17.21 0.13
C ASN A 223 -14.52 15.79 -0.30
N LEU A 224 -14.35 14.77 0.55
CA LEU A 224 -14.57 13.37 0.19
C LEU A 224 -15.96 13.11 -0.40
N GLN A 225 -17.02 13.65 0.19
CA GLN A 225 -18.39 13.44 -0.32
C GLN A 225 -18.56 13.94 -1.76
N SER A 226 -18.00 15.10 -2.10
CA SER A 226 -18.08 15.67 -3.45
C SER A 226 -17.16 14.98 -4.46
N THR A 227 -16.19 14.22 -3.97
CA THR A 227 -15.21 13.50 -4.79
C THR A 227 -15.84 12.33 -5.53
N PHE A 228 -16.87 11.71 -4.96
CA PHE A 228 -17.51 10.53 -5.52
C PHE A 228 -18.82 10.87 -6.23
N SER A 229 -19.11 10.17 -7.32
CA SER A 229 -20.40 10.21 -8.03
C SER A 229 -20.65 8.91 -8.79
N VAL A 230 -21.93 8.54 -8.98
CA VAL A 230 -22.31 7.37 -9.78
C VAL A 230 -22.15 7.69 -11.26
N LEU A 231 -21.52 6.78 -12.01
CA LEU A 231 -21.39 6.81 -13.47
C LEU A 231 -22.47 6.01 -14.17
N GLY A 232 -22.88 4.90 -13.58
CA GLY A 232 -23.91 4.03 -14.16
C GLY A 232 -24.00 2.66 -13.49
N ILE A 233 -25.00 1.91 -13.93
CA ILE A 233 -25.27 0.53 -13.50
C ILE A 233 -25.09 -0.38 -14.72
N PHE A 234 -24.48 -1.55 -14.55
CA PHE A 234 -24.12 -2.46 -15.63
C PHE A 234 -24.67 -3.86 -15.37
N TYR A 235 -25.23 -4.50 -16.41
CA TYR A 235 -25.81 -5.83 -16.41
C TYR A 235 -25.48 -6.55 -17.73
N PRO A 236 -24.79 -7.71 -17.74
CA PRO A 236 -23.99 -8.28 -16.68
C PRO A 236 -22.74 -7.42 -16.40
N PRO A 237 -22.06 -7.59 -15.25
CA PRO A 237 -20.89 -6.82 -14.96
C PRO A 237 -19.80 -7.09 -15.98
N THR A 238 -19.23 -6.01 -16.51
CA THR A 238 -18.05 -6.10 -17.38
C THR A 238 -16.83 -6.42 -16.52
N GLU A 239 -16.13 -7.49 -16.83
CA GLU A 239 -14.86 -7.77 -16.17
C GLU A 239 -13.80 -6.81 -16.66
N VAL A 240 -13.28 -5.99 -15.76
CA VAL A 240 -12.09 -5.17 -16.01
C VAL A 240 -10.87 -6.02 -15.65
N PRO A 241 -9.96 -6.29 -16.60
CA PRO A 241 -8.73 -7.03 -16.28
C PRO A 241 -7.98 -6.34 -15.16
N ARG A 242 -7.74 -7.05 -14.07
CA ARG A 242 -6.87 -6.58 -12.99
C ARG A 242 -5.44 -7.02 -13.29
N GLU A 243 -4.50 -6.12 -13.08
CA GLU A 243 -3.11 -6.51 -13.06
C GLU A 243 -2.93 -7.59 -11.98
N LYS A 244 -2.25 -8.69 -12.32
CA LYS A 244 -1.92 -9.73 -11.36
C LYS A 244 -1.07 -9.10 -10.26
N ILE A 245 -1.64 -8.93 -9.09
CA ILE A 245 -0.88 -8.49 -7.93
C ILE A 245 -0.05 -9.67 -7.45
N THR A 246 1.26 -9.49 -7.41
CA THR A 246 2.17 -10.49 -6.81
C THR A 246 1.68 -10.80 -5.39
N PRO A 247 1.37 -12.05 -5.05
CA PRO A 247 0.97 -12.42 -3.71
C PRO A 247 2.02 -12.00 -2.69
N LEU A 248 1.60 -11.69 -1.47
CA LEU A 248 2.53 -11.58 -0.37
C LEU A 248 3.10 -12.96 -0.07
N TYR A 249 4.42 -13.05 -0.06
CA TYR A 249 5.11 -14.25 0.40
C TYR A 249 5.44 -14.07 1.89
N ILE A 250 4.63 -14.63 2.75
CA ILE A 250 4.80 -14.60 4.21
C ILE A 250 4.65 -16.01 4.80
N PRO A 251 5.45 -16.36 5.81
CA PRO A 251 5.30 -17.65 6.51
C PRO A 251 4.01 -17.67 7.37
N ASP A 252 3.60 -18.86 7.82
CA ASP A 252 2.41 -19.05 8.66
C ASP A 252 2.48 -18.27 9.99
N LYS A 253 3.70 -18.14 10.53
CA LYS A 253 3.97 -17.33 11.72
C LYS A 253 5.01 -16.29 11.39
N TYR A 254 4.68 -15.03 11.59
CA TYR A 254 5.57 -13.91 11.32
C TYR A 254 5.30 -12.73 12.26
N THR A 255 6.30 -11.86 12.43
CA THR A 255 6.19 -10.63 13.19
C THR A 255 6.43 -9.44 12.26
N PRO A 256 5.45 -8.53 12.08
CA PRO A 256 5.65 -7.33 11.28
C PRO A 256 6.82 -6.50 11.81
N TYR A 257 7.69 -6.04 10.92
CA TYR A 257 8.79 -5.16 11.31
C TYR A 257 8.28 -3.73 11.57
N PRO A 258 8.55 -3.14 12.74
CA PRO A 258 8.11 -1.78 13.07
C PRO A 258 8.93 -0.75 12.29
N PHE A 259 8.56 -0.50 11.04
CA PHE A 259 9.26 0.41 10.14
C PHE A 259 9.08 1.86 10.61
N LYS A 260 10.15 2.42 11.22
CA LYS A 260 10.18 3.79 11.71
C LYS A 260 10.72 4.72 10.62
N MET A 261 9.98 5.77 10.30
CA MET A 261 10.40 6.79 9.33
C MET A 261 9.99 8.20 9.79
N SER A 262 10.63 9.22 9.23
CA SER A 262 10.20 10.60 9.44
C SER A 262 8.83 10.83 8.79
N ARG A 263 8.02 11.66 9.44
CA ARG A 263 6.70 12.07 8.91
C ARG A 263 6.79 12.86 7.59
N SER A 264 7.97 13.39 7.28
CA SER A 264 8.20 14.14 6.04
C SER A 264 8.55 13.24 4.84
N PHE A 265 8.74 11.93 5.05
CA PHE A 265 9.03 10.99 3.97
C PHE A 265 7.75 10.33 3.48
N PRO A 266 7.58 10.15 2.17
CA PRO A 266 6.50 9.32 1.61
C PRO A 266 6.71 7.85 2.02
N MET A 267 5.64 7.07 2.05
CA MET A 267 5.75 5.63 2.29
C MET A 267 6.58 4.98 1.16
N PRO A 268 7.65 4.23 1.47
CA PRO A 268 8.44 3.58 0.43
C PRO A 268 7.67 2.42 -0.21
N LEU A 269 7.96 2.15 -1.48
CA LEU A 269 7.45 0.97 -2.18
C LEU A 269 8.24 -0.25 -1.72
N LEU A 270 7.66 -1.01 -0.80
CA LEU A 270 8.26 -2.25 -0.31
C LEU A 270 7.92 -3.42 -1.25
N PRO A 271 8.87 -4.36 -1.51
CA PRO A 271 8.61 -5.51 -2.37
C PRO A 271 7.59 -6.45 -1.74
N ARG A 272 6.57 -6.83 -2.51
CA ARG A 272 5.48 -7.68 -2.04
C ARG A 272 5.88 -9.14 -1.84
N ASP A 273 6.83 -9.60 -2.64
CA ASP A 273 7.42 -10.93 -2.54
C ASP A 273 8.48 -11.04 -1.44
N ASN A 274 8.83 -9.91 -0.81
CA ASN A 274 9.72 -9.86 0.34
C ASN A 274 9.32 -8.73 1.31
N PRO A 275 8.14 -8.81 1.95
CA PRO A 275 7.69 -7.82 2.92
C PRO A 275 8.61 -7.76 4.15
N LEU A 276 8.61 -6.61 4.82
CA LEU A 276 9.41 -6.40 6.03
C LEU A 276 8.82 -7.17 7.22
N LEU A 277 9.49 -8.24 7.61
CA LEU A 277 9.22 -9.04 8.80
C LEU A 277 10.44 -9.01 9.72
N ILE A 278 10.25 -9.08 11.03
CA ILE A 278 11.34 -9.10 12.01
C ILE A 278 12.31 -10.24 11.69
N GLU A 279 11.78 -11.43 11.41
CA GLU A 279 12.55 -12.64 11.11
C GLU A 279 13.45 -12.45 9.87
N ARG A 280 12.94 -11.79 8.83
CA ARG A 280 13.72 -11.47 7.60
C ARG A 280 14.77 -10.41 7.82
N VAL A 281 14.45 -9.38 8.60
CA VAL A 281 15.41 -8.33 8.94
C VAL A 281 16.54 -8.90 9.81
N GLU A 282 16.23 -9.77 10.77
CA GLU A 282 17.25 -10.46 11.58
C GLU A 282 18.14 -11.38 10.73
N LEU A 283 17.54 -12.15 9.82
CA LEU A 283 18.30 -12.96 8.86
C LEU A 283 19.19 -12.07 7.98
N GLY A 284 18.67 -11.01 7.42
CA GLY A 284 19.44 -10.05 6.60
C GLY A 284 20.59 -9.42 7.39
N LYS A 285 20.35 -9.03 8.64
CA LYS A 285 21.39 -8.51 9.55
C LYS A 285 22.47 -9.58 9.82
N TYR A 286 22.10 -10.82 10.04
CA TYR A 286 23.05 -11.92 10.19
C TYR A 286 23.92 -12.08 8.92
N LEU A 287 23.29 -12.20 7.74
CA LEU A 287 23.98 -12.35 6.47
C LEU A 287 24.91 -11.16 6.15
N PHE A 288 24.52 -9.96 6.53
CA PHE A 288 25.33 -8.74 6.34
C PHE A 288 26.70 -8.81 7.04
N HIS A 289 26.80 -9.55 8.12
CA HIS A 289 28.03 -9.77 8.89
C HIS A 289 28.73 -11.11 8.58
N ASP A 290 28.09 -11.96 7.77
CA ASP A 290 28.58 -13.30 7.51
C ASP A 290 29.72 -13.29 6.48
N LYS A 291 30.93 -13.55 6.95
CA LYS A 291 32.12 -13.63 6.10
C LYS A 291 32.14 -14.87 5.21
N SER A 292 31.37 -15.90 5.54
CA SER A 292 31.29 -17.13 4.73
C SER A 292 30.68 -16.90 3.35
N LEU A 293 30.08 -15.74 3.11
CA LEU A 293 29.58 -15.32 1.80
C LEU A 293 30.72 -14.93 0.83
N SER A 294 31.94 -14.71 1.31
CA SER A 294 33.11 -14.45 0.46
C SER A 294 33.92 -15.72 0.20
N ALA A 295 34.55 -15.80 -0.95
CA ALA A 295 35.24 -17.03 -1.43
C ALA A 295 36.29 -17.57 -0.45
N ASN A 296 36.94 -16.73 0.36
CA ASN A 296 37.94 -17.13 1.34
C ASN A 296 37.52 -16.93 2.81
N GLY A 297 36.27 -16.54 3.06
CA GLY A 297 35.75 -16.34 4.41
C GLY A 297 36.33 -15.13 5.16
N THR A 298 36.92 -14.14 4.49
CA THR A 298 37.58 -13.00 5.16
C THR A 298 36.78 -11.71 5.14
N VAL A 299 35.91 -11.52 4.14
CA VAL A 299 35.18 -10.27 3.87
C VAL A 299 33.67 -10.52 4.01
N SER A 300 32.95 -9.54 4.58
CA SER A 300 31.50 -9.48 4.61
C SER A 300 31.02 -8.10 4.17
N CYS A 301 29.70 -7.89 4.01
CA CYS A 301 29.16 -6.56 3.73
C CYS A 301 29.59 -5.54 4.81
N ALA A 302 29.57 -5.95 6.08
CA ALA A 302 29.99 -5.11 7.22
C ALA A 302 31.48 -4.72 7.17
N SER A 303 32.32 -5.40 6.37
CA SER A 303 33.72 -5.03 6.23
C SER A 303 33.93 -3.68 5.52
N CYS A 304 33.02 -3.36 4.58
CA CYS A 304 33.03 -2.11 3.82
C CYS A 304 31.90 -1.15 4.22
N HIS A 305 30.93 -1.61 5.02
CA HIS A 305 29.78 -0.84 5.42
C HIS A 305 29.64 -0.83 6.96
N ASP A 306 30.51 -0.04 7.60
CA ASP A 306 30.56 0.11 9.06
C ASP A 306 29.43 1.05 9.54
N SER A 307 28.58 0.55 10.44
CA SER A 307 27.47 1.31 11.01
C SER A 307 27.89 2.58 11.75
N ALA A 308 29.10 2.59 12.33
CA ALA A 308 29.65 3.75 13.02
C ALA A 308 30.09 4.86 12.06
N LYS A 309 30.21 4.57 10.76
CA LYS A 309 30.63 5.49 9.70
C LYS A 309 29.51 5.72 8.66
N ALA A 310 28.26 5.77 9.08
CA ALA A 310 27.09 5.89 8.22
C ALA A 310 27.02 4.74 7.17
N PHE A 311 27.49 3.56 7.53
CA PHE A 311 27.63 2.41 6.65
C PHE A 311 28.54 2.64 5.44
N THR A 312 29.66 3.33 5.64
CA THR A 312 30.84 3.36 4.75
C THR A 312 32.05 2.79 5.51
N ASP A 313 33.18 2.59 4.84
CA ASP A 313 34.44 2.27 5.53
C ASP A 313 35.28 3.54 5.84
N GLY A 314 34.87 4.68 5.27
CA GLY A 314 35.56 5.96 5.42
C GLY A 314 36.86 6.06 4.61
N LEU A 315 37.09 5.14 3.67
CA LEU A 315 38.28 5.12 2.80
C LEU A 315 37.95 5.65 1.41
N PRO A 316 38.92 6.21 0.67
CA PRO A 316 38.72 6.64 -0.72
C PRO A 316 38.32 5.49 -1.64
N VAL A 317 38.84 4.29 -1.41
CA VAL A 317 38.47 3.04 -2.07
C VAL A 317 38.46 1.91 -1.05
N SER A 318 37.47 1.05 -1.14
CA SER A 318 37.34 -0.10 -0.22
C SER A 318 38.30 -1.22 -0.57
N THR A 319 38.70 -1.98 0.46
CA THR A 319 39.56 -3.15 0.32
C THR A 319 38.73 -4.42 0.46
N GLY A 320 38.72 -5.23 -0.58
CA GLY A 320 38.02 -6.51 -0.61
C GLY A 320 38.95 -7.70 -0.38
N ILE A 321 38.56 -8.84 -0.98
CA ILE A 321 39.25 -10.12 -0.84
C ILE A 321 40.72 -10.05 -1.30
N ASN A 322 41.59 -10.70 -0.52
CA ASN A 322 43.04 -10.77 -0.80
C ASN A 322 43.72 -9.39 -0.95
N GLY A 323 43.22 -8.37 -0.27
CA GLY A 323 43.76 -6.99 -0.30
C GLY A 323 43.51 -6.26 -1.64
N LYS A 324 42.66 -6.76 -2.50
CA LYS A 324 42.27 -6.07 -3.73
C LYS A 324 41.44 -4.83 -3.42
N THR A 325 41.61 -3.76 -4.19
CA THR A 325 40.86 -2.52 -4.02
C THR A 325 39.89 -2.30 -5.14
N GLY A 326 38.72 -1.71 -4.80
CA GLY A 326 37.77 -1.20 -5.78
C GLY A 326 38.26 0.11 -6.44
N ASP A 327 37.42 0.67 -7.30
CA ASP A 327 37.68 1.94 -8.00
C ASP A 327 37.00 3.13 -7.31
N ARG A 328 36.13 2.88 -6.34
CA ARG A 328 35.31 3.88 -5.66
C ARG A 328 35.18 3.54 -4.18
N ASN A 329 34.83 4.55 -3.36
CA ASN A 329 34.50 4.31 -1.96
C ASN A 329 33.17 3.58 -1.78
N SER A 330 33.00 2.91 -0.64
CA SER A 330 31.73 2.31 -0.24
C SER A 330 30.65 3.39 -0.04
N MET A 331 29.47 3.13 -0.58
CA MET A 331 28.34 4.06 -0.45
C MET A 331 27.67 3.93 0.93
N PRO A 332 27.20 5.03 1.50
CA PRO A 332 26.40 4.97 2.72
C PRO A 332 25.08 4.26 2.50
N LEU A 333 24.63 3.44 3.46
CA LEU A 333 23.42 2.61 3.36
C LEU A 333 22.25 3.23 4.16
N PHE A 334 21.97 4.51 4.00
CA PHE A 334 20.80 5.14 4.59
C PHE A 334 19.77 5.55 3.53
N ASN A 335 18.50 5.58 3.92
CA ASN A 335 17.37 5.95 3.06
C ASN A 335 17.27 5.16 1.75
N LEU A 336 17.74 3.91 1.72
CA LEU A 336 17.74 3.07 0.51
C LEU A 336 16.34 2.77 -0.02
N ALA A 337 15.33 2.72 0.86
CA ALA A 337 13.94 2.44 0.49
C ALA A 337 13.33 3.49 -0.46
N TRP A 338 13.93 4.69 -0.56
CA TRP A 338 13.47 5.79 -1.44
C TRP A 338 14.36 6.00 -2.66
N LYS A 339 15.42 5.21 -2.81
CA LYS A 339 16.30 5.30 -3.99
C LYS A 339 15.72 4.53 -5.17
N SER A 340 15.80 5.12 -6.34
CA SER A 340 15.38 4.53 -7.62
C SER A 340 16.51 3.84 -8.39
N SER A 341 17.77 4.01 -7.94
CA SER A 341 18.95 3.38 -8.52
C SER A 341 20.08 3.26 -7.50
N PHE A 342 20.96 2.31 -7.72
CA PHE A 342 22.03 1.91 -6.80
C PHE A 342 23.37 1.90 -7.50
N PHE A 343 24.46 1.89 -6.74
CA PHE A 343 25.81 2.28 -7.11
C PHE A 343 25.95 3.77 -7.44
N TRP A 344 27.17 4.29 -7.44
CA TRP A 344 27.45 5.70 -7.75
C TRP A 344 27.03 6.11 -9.17
N ASP A 345 27.06 5.17 -10.10
CA ASP A 345 26.67 5.34 -11.51
C ASP A 345 25.21 4.95 -11.81
N GLY A 346 24.45 4.48 -10.82
CA GLY A 346 23.05 4.13 -10.98
C GLY A 346 22.76 2.90 -11.85
N ARG A 347 23.78 2.04 -12.07
CA ARG A 347 23.66 0.88 -12.98
C ARG A 347 22.66 -0.17 -12.50
N SER A 348 22.46 -0.32 -11.20
CA SER A 348 21.45 -1.23 -10.64
C SER A 348 20.14 -0.50 -10.37
N LYS A 349 19.02 -1.08 -10.80
CA LYS A 349 17.67 -0.48 -10.65
C LYS A 349 16.90 -1.00 -9.45
N SER A 350 17.41 -2.02 -8.78
CA SER A 350 16.85 -2.53 -7.54
C SER A 350 17.94 -2.84 -6.52
N LEU A 351 17.58 -2.75 -5.23
CA LEU A 351 18.51 -3.17 -4.16
C LEU A 351 18.79 -4.68 -4.22
N ARG A 352 17.83 -5.47 -4.68
CA ARG A 352 17.96 -6.91 -4.87
C ARG A 352 19.07 -7.26 -5.89
N ASP A 353 19.08 -6.54 -7.01
CA ASP A 353 20.13 -6.75 -8.03
C ASP A 353 21.48 -6.20 -7.58
N GLN A 354 21.45 -5.10 -6.81
CA GLN A 354 22.68 -4.49 -6.30
C GLN A 354 23.42 -5.42 -5.34
N VAL A 355 22.73 -6.02 -4.38
CA VAL A 355 23.36 -6.82 -3.31
C VAL A 355 24.06 -8.07 -3.83
N LEU A 356 23.68 -8.59 -4.98
CA LEU A 356 24.29 -9.76 -5.60
C LEU A 356 25.60 -9.45 -6.32
N GLN A 357 25.85 -8.19 -6.71
CA GLN A 357 27.03 -7.82 -7.47
C GLN A 357 28.31 -7.83 -6.63
N PRO A 358 28.38 -7.23 -5.42
CA PRO A 358 29.54 -7.31 -4.54
C PRO A 358 29.94 -8.74 -4.16
N ILE A 359 28.96 -9.64 -4.00
CA ILE A 359 29.24 -11.06 -3.73
C ILE A 359 30.05 -11.70 -4.85
N GLN A 360 29.74 -11.35 -6.11
CA GLN A 360 30.36 -11.93 -7.30
C GLN A 360 31.60 -11.16 -7.78
N ASP A 361 31.75 -9.86 -7.42
CA ASP A 361 32.87 -9.06 -7.90
C ASP A 361 34.21 -9.62 -7.38
N HIS A 362 35.10 -9.93 -8.30
CA HIS A 362 36.42 -10.54 -8.02
C HIS A 362 37.35 -9.67 -7.20
N ARG A 363 37.05 -8.40 -7.01
CA ARG A 363 37.77 -7.44 -6.17
C ARG A 363 37.16 -7.28 -4.79
N GLU A 364 35.87 -7.64 -4.63
CA GLU A 364 35.12 -7.47 -3.38
C GLU A 364 35.02 -8.80 -2.62
N MET A 365 34.06 -9.67 -2.92
CA MET A 365 33.88 -10.95 -2.22
C MET A 365 34.23 -12.18 -3.05
N ALA A 366 34.30 -12.07 -4.37
CA ALA A 366 34.75 -13.07 -5.36
C ALA A 366 34.10 -14.44 -5.23
N SER A 367 32.85 -14.53 -4.79
CA SER A 367 32.15 -15.78 -4.55
C SER A 367 31.18 -16.09 -5.68
N ASP A 368 30.97 -17.37 -5.95
CA ASP A 368 29.92 -17.85 -6.84
C ASP A 368 28.62 -18.02 -6.10
N LEU A 369 27.51 -17.54 -6.69
CA LEU A 369 26.20 -17.56 -6.01
C LEU A 369 25.70 -18.99 -5.75
N SER A 370 26.00 -19.94 -6.61
CA SER A 370 25.59 -21.35 -6.39
C SER A 370 26.29 -21.94 -5.17
N THR A 371 27.59 -21.66 -5.02
CA THR A 371 28.38 -22.04 -3.85
C THR A 371 27.84 -21.39 -2.56
N VAL A 372 27.48 -20.10 -2.63
CA VAL A 372 26.88 -19.39 -1.50
C VAL A 372 25.55 -20.03 -1.09
N VAL A 373 24.66 -20.31 -2.06
CA VAL A 373 23.37 -20.95 -1.80
C VAL A 373 23.55 -22.32 -1.14
N GLU A 374 24.40 -23.20 -1.70
CA GLU A 374 24.68 -24.51 -1.11
C GLU A 374 25.24 -24.42 0.31
N HIS A 375 26.12 -23.46 0.56
CA HIS A 375 26.66 -23.23 1.90
C HIS A 375 25.56 -22.82 2.89
N LEU A 376 24.71 -21.87 2.49
CA LEU A 376 23.62 -21.37 3.33
C LEU A 376 22.54 -22.42 3.59
N GLU A 377 22.20 -23.26 2.60
CA GLU A 377 21.29 -24.38 2.75
C GLU A 377 21.79 -25.39 3.80
N LYS A 378 23.10 -25.67 3.79
CA LYS A 378 23.72 -26.59 4.74
C LYS A 378 23.84 -26.02 6.17
N THR A 379 24.14 -24.72 6.27
CA THR A 379 24.54 -24.11 7.56
C THR A 379 23.46 -23.26 8.21
N GLN A 380 22.54 -22.66 7.44
CA GLN A 380 21.59 -21.66 7.92
C GLN A 380 20.12 -22.02 7.64
N ARG A 381 19.83 -23.23 7.22
CA ARG A 381 18.50 -23.68 6.80
C ARG A 381 17.40 -23.28 7.79
N LEU A 382 17.59 -23.50 9.07
CA LEU A 382 16.58 -23.16 10.11
C LEU A 382 16.28 -21.66 10.22
N LYS A 383 17.27 -20.79 9.91
CA LYS A 383 17.04 -19.34 9.89
C LYS A 383 16.21 -18.93 8.68
N PHE A 384 16.44 -19.59 7.54
CA PHE A 384 15.63 -19.36 6.34
C PHE A 384 14.20 -19.86 6.54
N GLU A 385 14.00 -21.08 7.05
CA GLU A 385 12.68 -21.65 7.35
C GLU A 385 11.86 -20.78 8.35
N LYS A 386 12.55 -20.06 9.24
CA LYS A 386 11.89 -19.10 10.15
C LYS A 386 11.48 -17.81 9.45
N ALA A 387 12.23 -17.38 8.43
CA ALA A 387 12.04 -16.10 7.75
C ALA A 387 11.11 -16.21 6.53
N PHE A 388 11.04 -17.37 5.93
CA PHE A 388 10.30 -17.69 4.72
C PHE A 388 9.43 -18.94 4.88
#